data_b7e3d32d07ca1df284d67d3f024e1760
#
_entry.id   b7e3d32d07ca1df284d67d3f024e1760
#
_cell.length_a   1.000
_cell.length_b   1.000
_cell.length_c   1.000
_cell.angle_alpha   90.00
_cell.angle_beta   90.00
_cell.angle_gamma   90.00
#
_symmetry.space_group_name_H-M   'P 1'
#
loop_
_entity.id
_entity.type
_entity.pdbx_description
1 polymer ?
#
loop_
_entity_poly.entity_id
_entity_poly.type
_entity_poly.pdbx_seq_one_letter_code
_entity_poly.pdbx_strand_id
1 'polypeptide(L)'
;MWRVFGLACGLLLAVPASAQESAQEAPGEQPAPPSEAVPSEVAPPETGKASPPDDAQKSICLLLESAARAHDLPIEFFARVIWQESRFRADAVGPVTRSGKRALGIAQFMPGTAAERNLLNPLDPIQALPKSAEFLQDLHREFGNLGLAAAAYNAGPRRVREWLAGTGPMPAETRAYVQAITGASVEQWAKAAVDTERKPGATCGELMATLKRAPNVFVAALEQRVIAGTLQPWGVILGGDRSRDRILSRYAALQQRHAAVLEGRDPILIERNRGPLPRYQVRIGADTREAANDLCGRIHKSGGDCAVLRNPRG
;
A
#
# COMPACT_ATOMS: atom_id res chain seq x y z
N MET A 1 39.16 49.33 1.40
CA MET A 1 40.62 49.09 1.63
C MET A 1 40.91 47.70 1.14
N TRP A 2 41.48 47.69 0.05
CA TRP A 2 42.72 47.12 -0.50
C TRP A 2 42.58 45.64 -0.84
N ARG A 3 42.52 45.30 -2.12
CA ARG A 3 43.57 45.07 -3.15
C ARG A 3 44.24 43.68 -2.99
N VAL A 4 44.62 42.86 -3.92
CA VAL A 4 44.66 42.93 -5.41
C VAL A 4 45.28 41.60 -5.88
N PHE A 5 44.94 41.15 -7.10
CA PHE A 5 45.72 40.44 -8.11
C PHE A 5 46.35 39.06 -7.91
N GLY A 6 46.15 38.23 -8.90
CA GLY A 6 47.03 37.13 -9.32
C GLY A 6 46.52 36.41 -10.55
N LEU A 7 46.70 37.03 -11.73
CA LEU A 7 46.68 36.36 -13.02
C LEU A 7 47.95 35.48 -13.16
N ALA A 8 47.78 34.25 -13.65
CA ALA A 8 48.89 33.53 -14.35
C ALA A 8 48.31 32.75 -15.54
N CYS A 9 48.79 33.18 -16.66
CA CYS A 9 48.62 32.70 -18.01
C CYS A 9 49.64 31.57 -18.25
N GLY A 10 49.36 30.59 -19.10
CA GLY A 10 50.39 29.64 -19.59
C GLY A 10 49.76 28.41 -20.16
N LEU A 11 49.73 28.35 -21.34
CA LEU A 11 50.32 27.82 -22.58
C LEU A 11 49.67 26.50 -23.05
N LEU A 12 49.07 26.66 -24.19
CA LEU A 12 48.73 25.62 -25.16
C LEU A 12 50.01 24.92 -25.70
N LEU A 13 50.04 23.60 -25.71
CA LEU A 13 50.89 22.83 -26.63
C LEU A 13 49.99 21.80 -27.35
N ALA A 14 49.79 22.06 -28.61
CA ALA A 14 49.29 21.12 -29.60
C ALA A 14 50.44 20.19 -30.06
N VAL A 15 50.18 18.90 -30.21
CA VAL A 15 51.05 17.95 -30.91
C VAL A 15 50.23 17.20 -31.94
N PRO A 16 50.75 17.04 -33.17
CA PRO A 16 49.99 16.60 -34.33
C PRO A 16 49.86 15.08 -34.48
N ALA A 17 48.85 14.71 -35.25
CA ALA A 17 48.61 13.40 -35.79
C ALA A 17 49.74 12.83 -36.64
N SER A 18 50.06 11.56 -36.48
CA SER A 18 50.75 10.77 -37.51
C SER A 18 49.92 9.55 -37.83
N ALA A 19 49.43 9.53 -39.03
CA ALA A 19 48.89 8.37 -39.71
C ALA A 19 50.05 7.41 -40.04
N GLN A 20 49.86 6.14 -39.78
CA GLN A 20 50.66 5.09 -40.40
C GLN A 20 49.73 3.96 -40.83
N GLU A 21 49.54 3.95 -42.12
CA GLU A 21 49.01 2.91 -42.98
C GLU A 21 50.11 1.84 -43.20
N SER A 22 49.83 0.59 -42.98
CA SER A 22 50.54 -0.54 -43.57
C SER A 22 49.64 -1.76 -43.60
N ALA A 23 49.18 -2.03 -44.79
CA ALA A 23 49.35 -3.20 -45.65
C ALA A 23 49.08 -4.59 -45.01
N GLN A 24 48.01 -5.11 -45.46
CA GLN A 24 47.71 -6.43 -46.03
C GLN A 24 48.78 -7.52 -45.91
N GLU A 25 48.41 -8.61 -45.23
CA GLU A 25 48.82 -9.96 -45.64
C GLU A 25 47.79 -10.97 -45.14
N ALA A 26 47.04 -11.59 -46.04
CA ALA A 26 46.43 -12.88 -45.83
C ALA A 26 47.45 -13.95 -46.21
N PRO A 27 47.61 -14.98 -45.44
CA PRO A 27 47.27 -16.30 -45.93
C PRO A 27 46.89 -17.31 -44.84
N GLY A 28 46.29 -18.38 -45.24
CA GLY A 28 46.39 -19.68 -44.56
C GLY A 28 45.08 -20.21 -44.00
N GLU A 29 44.43 -20.88 -44.89
CA GLU A 29 43.41 -21.90 -44.60
C GLU A 29 44.03 -22.99 -43.70
N GLN A 30 43.62 -23.12 -42.48
CA GLN A 30 43.86 -24.29 -41.64
C GLN A 30 42.60 -25.15 -41.55
N PRO A 31 42.73 -26.49 -41.64
CA PRO A 31 41.58 -27.39 -41.64
C PRO A 31 40.88 -27.39 -40.28
N ALA A 32 39.55 -27.40 -40.31
CA ALA A 32 38.68 -27.49 -39.16
C ALA A 32 38.95 -28.76 -38.33
N PRO A 33 38.98 -28.66 -37.00
CA PRO A 33 38.91 -29.83 -36.15
C PRO A 33 37.50 -30.48 -36.20
N PRO A 34 37.41 -31.79 -35.91
CA PRO A 34 36.15 -32.53 -36.03
C PRO A 34 35.11 -31.98 -35.03
N SER A 35 33.91 -31.89 -35.54
CA SER A 35 32.70 -31.54 -34.82
C SER A 35 32.49 -32.48 -33.62
N GLU A 36 32.81 -32.02 -32.42
CA GLU A 36 32.29 -32.66 -31.21
C GLU A 36 30.81 -32.32 -31.07
N ALA A 37 30.01 -33.37 -30.91
CA ALA A 37 28.59 -33.30 -30.73
C ALA A 37 28.21 -32.40 -29.52
N VAL A 38 27.53 -31.33 -29.78
CA VAL A 38 26.88 -30.51 -28.75
C VAL A 38 25.78 -31.37 -28.12
N PRO A 39 25.81 -31.63 -26.81
CA PRO A 39 24.68 -32.27 -26.16
C PRO A 39 23.48 -31.31 -26.20
N SER A 40 22.41 -31.85 -26.65
CA SER A 40 21.09 -31.30 -26.79
C SER A 40 20.57 -30.48 -25.62
N GLU A 41 19.89 -29.44 -26.03
CA GLU A 41 18.59 -29.05 -25.47
C GLU A 41 18.54 -28.81 -23.95
N VAL A 42 18.89 -27.60 -23.58
CA VAL A 42 18.36 -27.00 -22.34
C VAL A 42 16.87 -26.84 -22.59
N ALA A 43 16.08 -27.72 -21.99
CA ALA A 43 14.64 -27.58 -21.92
C ALA A 43 14.31 -26.16 -21.40
N PRO A 44 13.27 -25.49 -21.96
CA PRO A 44 12.82 -24.23 -21.41
C PRO A 44 12.46 -24.44 -19.94
N PRO A 45 12.72 -23.45 -19.06
CA PRO A 45 12.36 -23.56 -17.65
C PRO A 45 10.85 -23.88 -17.59
N GLU A 46 10.54 -25.01 -16.98
CA GLU A 46 9.16 -25.39 -16.72
C GLU A 46 8.50 -24.18 -16.05
N THR A 47 7.47 -23.67 -16.70
CA THR A 47 6.56 -22.66 -16.10
C THR A 47 6.10 -23.24 -14.77
N GLY A 48 6.67 -22.70 -13.69
CA GLY A 48 6.48 -23.22 -12.34
C GLY A 48 5.00 -23.40 -12.09
N LYS A 49 4.56 -24.63 -11.83
CA LYS A 49 3.26 -24.93 -11.25
C LYS A 49 3.10 -24.00 -10.05
N ALA A 50 2.04 -23.18 -10.08
CA ALA A 50 1.66 -22.35 -8.94
C ALA A 50 1.67 -23.24 -7.69
N SER A 51 2.52 -22.90 -6.72
CA SER A 51 2.59 -23.63 -5.46
C SER A 51 1.21 -23.70 -4.82
N PRO A 52 0.84 -24.81 -4.17
CA PRO A 52 -0.40 -24.89 -3.45
C PRO A 52 -0.58 -23.71 -2.49
N PRO A 53 -1.81 -23.21 -2.26
CA PRO A 53 -2.07 -22.05 -1.39
C PRO A 53 -1.41 -22.15 -0.01
N ASP A 54 -1.30 -23.35 0.52
CA ASP A 54 -0.65 -23.62 1.81
C ASP A 54 0.87 -23.38 1.81
N ASP A 55 1.55 -23.66 0.71
CA ASP A 55 3.00 -23.46 0.64
C ASP A 55 3.36 -21.99 0.48
N ALA A 56 2.56 -21.23 -0.28
CA ALA A 56 2.70 -19.79 -0.36
C ALA A 56 2.45 -19.12 1.02
N GLN A 57 1.46 -19.58 1.76
CA GLN A 57 1.17 -19.09 3.10
C GLN A 57 2.30 -19.41 4.09
N LYS A 58 2.85 -20.61 4.06
CA LYS A 58 4.01 -21.02 4.87
C LYS A 58 5.23 -20.14 4.57
N SER A 59 5.49 -19.88 3.29
CA SER A 59 6.59 -19.03 2.86
C SER A 59 6.45 -17.60 3.38
N ILE A 60 5.27 -17.01 3.31
CA ILE A 60 5.01 -15.68 3.87
C ILE A 60 5.18 -15.68 5.40
N CYS A 61 4.73 -16.73 6.10
CA CYS A 61 4.95 -16.84 7.54
C CYS A 61 6.44 -16.89 7.92
N LEU A 62 7.23 -17.68 7.21
CA LEU A 62 8.68 -17.73 7.45
C LEU A 62 9.35 -16.36 7.26
N LEU A 63 8.95 -15.63 6.22
CA LEU A 63 9.46 -14.28 5.96
C LEU A 63 9.03 -13.29 7.05
N LEU A 64 7.77 -13.34 7.49
CA LEU A 64 7.27 -12.49 8.58
C LEU A 64 8.00 -12.76 9.90
N GLU A 65 8.14 -14.02 10.27
CA GLU A 65 8.83 -14.42 11.52
C GLU A 65 10.32 -14.04 11.48
N SER A 66 10.98 -14.28 10.35
CA SER A 66 12.39 -13.90 10.16
C SER A 66 12.58 -12.38 10.26
N ALA A 67 11.76 -11.61 9.55
CA ALA A 67 11.83 -10.15 9.54
C ALA A 67 11.51 -9.56 10.93
N ALA A 68 10.45 -10.05 11.59
CA ALA A 68 10.06 -9.61 12.94
C ALA A 68 11.19 -9.87 13.95
N ARG A 69 11.80 -11.05 13.91
CA ARG A 69 12.91 -11.43 14.80
C ARG A 69 14.16 -10.60 14.53
N ALA A 70 14.49 -10.35 13.29
CA ALA A 70 15.67 -9.55 12.90
C ALA A 70 15.59 -8.10 13.38
N HIS A 71 14.37 -7.58 13.60
CA HIS A 71 14.13 -6.19 13.98
C HIS A 71 13.41 -6.02 15.34
N ASP A 72 13.45 -7.05 16.20
CA ASP A 72 12.88 -7.01 17.56
C ASP A 72 11.39 -6.61 17.62
N LEU A 73 10.63 -6.93 16.59
CA LEU A 73 9.20 -6.68 16.55
C LEU A 73 8.40 -7.88 17.08
N PRO A 74 7.32 -7.67 17.84
CA PRO A 74 6.36 -8.72 18.11
C PRO A 74 5.74 -9.23 16.81
N ILE A 75 5.79 -10.54 16.57
CA ILE A 75 5.26 -11.13 15.33
C ILE A 75 3.78 -10.80 15.11
N GLU A 76 2.99 -10.81 16.20
CA GLU A 76 1.57 -10.47 16.11
C GLU A 76 1.36 -9.03 15.63
N PHE A 77 2.10 -8.07 16.16
CA PHE A 77 2.06 -6.68 15.73
C PHE A 77 2.43 -6.55 14.24
N PHE A 78 3.56 -7.14 13.84
CA PHE A 78 4.03 -7.05 12.47
C PHE A 78 3.06 -7.72 11.48
N ALA A 79 2.55 -8.91 11.79
CA ALA A 79 1.57 -9.57 10.94
C ALA A 79 0.25 -8.78 10.82
N ARG A 80 -0.21 -8.11 11.90
CA ARG A 80 -1.38 -7.23 11.85
C ARG A 80 -1.14 -5.99 10.98
N VAL A 81 0.06 -5.41 11.02
CA VAL A 81 0.46 -4.33 10.10
C VAL A 81 0.35 -4.81 8.65
N ILE A 82 1.02 -5.89 8.29
CA ILE A 82 1.02 -6.42 6.91
C ILE A 82 -0.40 -6.84 6.47
N TRP A 83 -1.21 -7.35 7.40
CA TRP A 83 -2.61 -7.62 7.13
C TRP A 83 -3.40 -6.36 6.80
N GLN A 84 -3.21 -5.26 7.51
CA GLN A 84 -3.88 -3.99 7.23
C GLN A 84 -3.43 -3.41 5.88
N GLU A 85 -2.16 -3.56 5.52
CA GLU A 85 -1.63 -3.04 4.26
C GLU A 85 -2.19 -3.77 3.04
N SER A 86 -2.09 -5.09 2.99
CA SER A 86 -2.32 -5.83 1.75
C SER A 86 -3.19 -7.07 1.88
N ARG A 87 -3.56 -7.50 3.08
CA ARG A 87 -4.13 -8.83 3.34
C ARG A 87 -3.16 -9.95 2.95
N PHE A 88 -1.87 -9.75 3.17
CA PHE A 88 -0.77 -10.62 2.75
C PHE A 88 -0.65 -10.81 1.23
N ARG A 89 -1.16 -9.90 0.42
CA ARG A 89 -1.06 -9.98 -1.03
C ARG A 89 0.20 -9.29 -1.53
N ALA A 90 1.10 -10.08 -2.13
CA ALA A 90 2.35 -9.57 -2.71
C ALA A 90 2.12 -8.65 -3.91
N ASP A 91 1.07 -8.88 -4.67
CA ASP A 91 0.67 -8.14 -5.87
C ASP A 91 -0.23 -6.92 -5.59
N ALA A 92 -0.44 -6.57 -4.33
CA ALA A 92 -1.34 -5.49 -3.97
C ALA A 92 -0.87 -4.15 -4.53
N VAL A 93 -1.79 -3.43 -5.16
CA VAL A 93 -1.57 -2.08 -5.68
C VAL A 93 -2.62 -1.16 -5.07
N GLY A 94 -2.19 -0.19 -4.29
CA GLY A 94 -3.06 0.76 -3.62
C GLY A 94 -3.74 1.74 -4.57
N PRO A 95 -4.67 2.57 -4.09
CA PRO A 95 -5.31 3.61 -4.87
C PRO A 95 -4.30 4.68 -5.31
N VAL A 96 -4.64 5.40 -6.38
CA VAL A 96 -3.84 6.56 -6.80
C VAL A 96 -3.97 7.66 -5.75
N THR A 97 -2.84 8.11 -5.21
CA THR A 97 -2.78 9.24 -4.29
C THR A 97 -2.90 10.58 -5.03
N ARG A 98 -3.05 11.69 -4.30
CA ARG A 98 -3.04 13.04 -4.88
C ARG A 98 -1.78 13.36 -5.70
N SER A 99 -0.66 12.73 -5.39
CA SER A 99 0.60 12.86 -6.14
C SER A 99 0.70 11.98 -7.37
N GLY A 100 -0.36 11.27 -7.75
CA GLY A 100 -0.38 10.32 -8.85
C GLY A 100 0.33 8.99 -8.57
N LYS A 101 0.90 8.81 -7.38
CA LYS A 101 1.63 7.60 -6.99
C LYS A 101 0.72 6.60 -6.30
N ARG A 102 1.14 5.33 -6.25
CA ARG A 102 0.42 4.23 -5.60
C ARG A 102 1.34 3.54 -4.59
N ALA A 103 0.77 3.05 -3.52
CA ALA A 103 1.43 2.11 -2.63
C ALA A 103 1.49 0.72 -3.30
N LEU A 104 2.57 -0.03 -3.08
CA LEU A 104 2.86 -1.27 -3.79
C LEU A 104 3.25 -2.40 -2.84
N GLY A 105 2.80 -3.60 -3.21
CA GLY A 105 3.24 -4.87 -2.65
C GLY A 105 2.65 -5.19 -1.28
N ILE A 106 3.18 -6.24 -0.68
CA ILE A 106 2.68 -6.83 0.57
C ILE A 106 2.71 -5.84 1.74
N ALA A 107 3.65 -4.90 1.75
CA ALA A 107 3.84 -3.89 2.80
C ALA A 107 3.44 -2.47 2.35
N GLN A 108 2.81 -2.32 1.19
CA GLN A 108 2.27 -1.07 0.64
C GLN A 108 3.25 0.11 0.67
N PHE A 109 4.47 -0.12 0.24
CA PHE A 109 5.45 0.96 0.15
C PHE A 109 5.07 2.00 -0.91
N MET A 110 5.08 3.26 -0.52
CA MET A 110 5.07 4.36 -1.46
C MET A 110 6.41 4.43 -2.20
N PRO A 111 6.45 4.78 -3.51
CA PRO A 111 7.70 4.81 -4.28
C PRO A 111 8.81 5.67 -3.67
N GLY A 112 8.47 6.79 -3.03
CA GLY A 112 9.44 7.63 -2.31
C GLY A 112 10.06 6.90 -1.12
N THR A 113 9.22 6.32 -0.26
CA THR A 113 9.67 5.55 0.91
C THR A 113 10.47 4.30 0.50
N ALA A 114 10.07 3.62 -0.59
CA ALA A 114 10.82 2.50 -1.13
C ALA A 114 12.24 2.93 -1.55
N ALA A 115 12.37 4.05 -2.25
CA ALA A 115 13.66 4.60 -2.65
C ALA A 115 14.53 5.01 -1.45
N GLU A 116 13.95 5.72 -0.46
CA GLU A 116 14.65 6.12 0.78
C GLU A 116 15.19 4.91 1.55
N ARG A 117 14.53 3.75 1.43
CA ARG A 117 14.90 2.52 2.13
C ARG A 117 15.67 1.53 1.26
N ASN A 118 16.09 1.92 0.07
CA ASN A 118 16.78 1.07 -0.89
C ASN A 118 16.00 -0.23 -1.19
N LEU A 119 14.68 -0.15 -1.24
CA LEU A 119 13.80 -1.23 -1.65
C LEU A 119 13.61 -1.19 -3.16
N LEU A 120 14.29 -2.09 -3.88
CA LEU A 120 14.32 -2.11 -5.33
C LEU A 120 13.00 -2.60 -5.94
N ASN A 121 12.39 -3.62 -5.33
CA ASN A 121 11.13 -4.19 -5.79
C ASN A 121 10.12 -4.33 -4.64
N PRO A 122 9.20 -3.37 -4.46
CA PRO A 122 8.15 -3.46 -3.43
C PRO A 122 7.15 -4.61 -3.63
N LEU A 123 7.06 -5.18 -4.83
CA LEU A 123 6.19 -6.33 -5.13
C LEU A 123 6.83 -7.68 -4.76
N ASP A 124 8.10 -7.70 -4.41
CA ASP A 124 8.80 -8.88 -3.94
C ASP A 124 8.73 -8.98 -2.40
N PRO A 125 8.00 -9.94 -1.82
CA PRO A 125 7.89 -10.09 -0.38
C PRO A 125 9.24 -10.36 0.32
N ILE A 126 10.20 -10.99 -0.39
CA ILE A 126 11.52 -11.31 0.17
C ILE A 126 12.29 -10.01 0.47
N GLN A 127 12.10 -8.98 -0.35
CA GLN A 127 12.70 -7.67 -0.13
C GLN A 127 11.83 -6.77 0.75
N ALA A 128 10.51 -6.77 0.51
CA ALA A 128 9.59 -5.82 1.13
C ALA A 128 9.36 -6.08 2.63
N LEU A 129 9.24 -7.35 3.07
CA LEU A 129 8.98 -7.66 4.48
C LEU A 129 10.14 -7.27 5.41
N PRO A 130 11.41 -7.60 5.11
CA PRO A 130 12.52 -7.13 5.93
C PRO A 130 12.61 -5.60 5.99
N LYS A 131 12.41 -4.92 4.84
CA LYS A 131 12.42 -3.45 4.79
C LYS A 131 11.26 -2.80 5.53
N SER A 132 10.11 -3.45 5.56
CA SER A 132 8.97 -2.99 6.37
C SER A 132 9.24 -3.14 7.87
N ALA A 133 9.83 -4.26 8.30
CA ALA A 133 10.21 -4.47 9.69
C ALA A 133 11.30 -3.49 10.15
N GLU A 134 12.33 -3.27 9.32
CA GLU A 134 13.36 -2.24 9.54
C GLU A 134 12.73 -0.86 9.73
N PHE A 135 11.79 -0.48 8.85
CA PHE A 135 11.12 0.80 8.94
C PHE A 135 10.27 0.95 10.22
N LEU A 136 9.50 -0.07 10.56
CA LEU A 136 8.73 -0.08 11.81
C LEU A 136 9.62 0.03 13.05
N GLN A 137 10.77 -0.62 13.04
CA GLN A 137 11.75 -0.52 14.12
C GLN A 137 12.34 0.88 14.25
N ASP A 138 12.66 1.55 13.14
CA ASP A 138 13.11 2.93 13.15
C ASP A 138 12.03 3.87 13.71
N LEU A 139 10.78 3.69 13.27
CA LEU A 139 9.65 4.45 13.78
C LEU A 139 9.39 4.15 15.27
N HIS A 140 9.57 2.90 15.70
CA HIS A 140 9.47 2.54 17.12
C HIS A 140 10.53 3.26 17.96
N ARG A 141 11.77 3.31 17.49
CA ARG A 141 12.84 4.06 18.16
C ARG A 141 12.55 5.58 18.20
N GLU A 142 11.99 6.12 17.12
CA GLU A 142 11.67 7.55 17.03
C GLU A 142 10.53 7.94 17.98
N PHE A 143 9.46 7.15 18.03
CA PHE A 143 8.22 7.51 18.74
C PHE A 143 8.05 6.82 20.10
N GLY A 144 8.93 5.88 20.45
CA GLY A 144 9.00 5.24 21.77
C GLY A 144 8.01 4.11 22.00
N ASN A 145 7.04 3.85 21.10
CA ASN A 145 6.09 2.76 21.24
C ASN A 145 5.52 2.28 19.90
N LEU A 146 4.97 1.05 19.90
CA LEU A 146 4.47 0.38 18.71
C LEU A 146 3.21 1.06 18.12
N GLY A 147 2.36 1.66 18.95
CA GLY A 147 1.16 2.33 18.47
C GLY A 147 1.46 3.59 17.68
N LEU A 148 2.39 4.40 18.16
CA LEU A 148 2.87 5.59 17.42
C LEU A 148 3.71 5.20 16.20
N ALA A 149 4.48 4.10 16.27
CA ALA A 149 5.16 3.54 15.12
C ALA A 149 4.17 3.12 14.02
N ALA A 150 3.09 2.44 14.37
CA ALA A 150 2.02 2.10 13.42
C ALA A 150 1.36 3.36 12.82
N ALA A 151 1.09 4.37 13.65
CA ALA A 151 0.55 5.64 13.18
C ALA A 151 1.50 6.31 12.16
N ALA A 152 2.81 6.30 12.44
CA ALA A 152 3.81 6.90 11.57
C ALA A 152 4.05 6.10 10.29
N TYR A 153 3.92 4.78 10.33
CA TYR A 153 3.96 3.93 9.15
C TYR A 153 2.83 4.28 8.17
N ASN A 154 1.61 4.43 8.67
CA ASN A 154 0.42 4.74 7.86
C ASN A 154 0.36 6.22 7.43
N ALA A 155 0.52 7.16 8.37
CA ALA A 155 0.33 8.59 8.10
C ALA A 155 1.60 9.34 7.68
N GLY A 156 2.76 8.75 7.88
CA GLY A 156 4.07 9.36 7.76
C GLY A 156 4.55 10.01 9.07
N PRO A 157 5.86 9.92 9.38
CA PRO A 157 6.43 10.38 10.66
C PRO A 157 6.25 11.88 10.90
N ARG A 158 6.32 12.71 9.85
CA ARG A 158 6.10 14.17 9.97
C ARG A 158 4.71 14.47 10.56
N ARG A 159 3.67 13.79 10.08
CA ARG A 159 2.29 14.03 10.55
C ARG A 159 2.09 13.62 12.01
N VAL A 160 2.72 12.54 12.44
CA VAL A 160 2.67 12.12 13.85
C VAL A 160 3.39 13.14 14.74
N ARG A 161 4.55 13.66 14.32
CA ARG A 161 5.23 14.74 15.07
C ARG A 161 4.37 16.00 15.18
N GLU A 162 3.77 16.45 14.07
CA GLU A 162 2.85 17.60 14.05
C GLU A 162 1.66 17.40 15.00
N TRP A 163 1.07 16.20 15.00
CA TRP A 163 -0.04 15.89 15.89
C TRP A 163 0.37 15.86 17.37
N LEU A 164 1.48 15.22 17.70
CA LEU A 164 2.02 15.19 19.07
C LEU A 164 2.36 16.60 19.58
N ALA A 165 2.82 17.48 18.70
CA ALA A 165 3.07 18.88 19.00
C ALA A 165 1.79 19.76 19.04
N GLY A 166 0.63 19.22 18.75
CA GLY A 166 -0.64 19.97 18.70
C GLY A 166 -0.77 20.91 17.49
N THR A 167 0.11 20.79 16.49
CA THR A 167 0.14 21.67 15.31
C THR A 167 -0.56 21.08 14.08
N GLY A 168 -1.08 19.86 14.17
CA GLY A 168 -1.80 19.21 13.08
C GLY A 168 -2.75 18.11 13.56
N PRO A 169 -3.76 17.73 12.76
CA PRO A 169 -4.69 16.68 13.12
C PRO A 169 -4.13 15.29 12.83
N MET A 170 -4.54 14.28 13.62
CA MET A 170 -4.39 12.88 13.27
C MET A 170 -5.55 12.45 12.37
N PRO A 171 -5.31 11.85 11.18
CA PRO A 171 -6.38 11.37 10.31
C PRO A 171 -7.24 10.29 10.98
N ALA A 172 -8.54 10.28 10.72
CA ALA A 172 -9.45 9.26 11.23
C ALA A 172 -9.05 7.85 10.75
N GLU A 173 -8.57 7.73 9.51
CA GLU A 173 -8.01 6.49 8.96
C GLU A 173 -6.87 5.96 9.82
N THR A 174 -5.90 6.80 10.14
CA THR A 174 -4.74 6.41 10.95
C THR A 174 -5.16 6.01 12.38
N ARG A 175 -6.15 6.69 12.98
CA ARG A 175 -6.73 6.29 14.27
C ARG A 175 -7.32 4.89 14.21
N ALA A 176 -8.12 4.61 13.18
CA ALA A 176 -8.71 3.29 12.96
C ALA A 176 -7.64 2.22 12.65
N TYR A 177 -6.60 2.58 11.90
CA TYR A 177 -5.46 1.72 11.61
C TYR A 177 -4.73 1.28 12.89
N VAL A 178 -4.38 2.22 13.77
CA VAL A 178 -3.72 1.92 15.05
C VAL A 178 -4.61 1.05 15.93
N GLN A 179 -5.89 1.38 16.05
CA GLN A 179 -6.86 0.59 16.82
C GLN A 179 -6.97 -0.84 16.31
N ALA A 180 -7.01 -1.05 15.00
CA ALA A 180 -7.12 -2.38 14.38
C ALA A 180 -5.88 -3.25 14.62
N ILE A 181 -4.69 -2.65 14.66
CA ILE A 181 -3.44 -3.36 14.87
C ILE A 181 -3.19 -3.66 16.34
N THR A 182 -3.43 -2.67 17.20
CA THR A 182 -2.97 -2.71 18.60
C THR A 182 -4.08 -2.97 19.61
N GLY A 183 -5.35 -2.81 19.21
CA GLY A 183 -6.51 -2.87 20.10
C GLY A 183 -6.68 -1.62 20.98
N ALA A 184 -5.81 -0.61 20.86
CA ALA A 184 -5.85 0.62 21.63
C ALA A 184 -5.84 1.85 20.71
N SER A 185 -6.39 2.97 21.17
CA SER A 185 -6.44 4.20 20.38
C SER A 185 -5.05 4.87 20.32
N VAL A 186 -4.81 5.65 19.28
CA VAL A 186 -3.56 6.40 19.12
C VAL A 186 -3.35 7.41 20.27
N GLU A 187 -4.43 7.93 20.85
CA GLU A 187 -4.40 8.82 22.00
C GLU A 187 -3.95 8.11 23.28
N GLN A 188 -4.33 6.85 23.47
CA GLN A 188 -3.84 6.02 24.58
C GLN A 188 -2.34 5.76 24.44
N TRP A 189 -1.89 5.43 23.22
CA TRP A 189 -0.48 5.26 22.93
C TRP A 189 0.34 6.55 23.11
N ALA A 190 -0.21 7.72 22.76
CA ALA A 190 0.45 9.00 22.97
C ALA A 190 0.64 9.34 24.48
N LYS A 191 -0.22 8.82 25.34
CA LYS A 191 -0.14 8.99 26.80
C LYS A 191 0.73 7.93 27.50
N ALA A 192 1.35 7.03 26.73
CA ALA A 192 2.09 5.86 27.24
C ALA A 192 1.25 4.97 28.22
N ALA A 193 -0.07 4.99 28.07
CA ALA A 193 -1.02 4.29 28.94
C ALA A 193 -1.35 2.86 28.47
N VAL A 194 -0.57 2.32 27.55
CA VAL A 194 -0.80 0.97 26.99
C VAL A 194 0.26 0.02 27.51
N ASP A 195 -0.20 -1.04 28.13
CA ASP A 195 0.65 -2.15 28.55
C ASP A 195 1.14 -2.90 27.30
N THR A 196 2.47 -2.97 27.17
CA THR A 196 3.16 -3.62 26.05
C THR A 196 3.66 -5.03 26.43
N GLU A 197 3.13 -5.63 27.53
CA GLU A 197 3.54 -6.98 27.89
C GLU A 197 3.39 -7.94 26.70
N ARG A 198 4.52 -8.53 26.33
CA ARG A 198 4.62 -9.53 25.26
C ARG A 198 3.93 -10.82 25.73
N LYS A 199 2.65 -10.98 25.44
CA LYS A 199 1.97 -12.25 25.64
C LYS A 199 2.60 -13.31 24.74
N PRO A 200 2.77 -14.56 25.22
CA PRO A 200 3.20 -15.67 24.36
C PRO A 200 2.22 -15.77 23.17
N GLY A 201 2.71 -15.50 21.99
CA GLY A 201 1.87 -15.31 20.81
C GLY A 201 1.50 -16.63 20.13
N ALA A 202 0.40 -16.62 19.42
CA ALA A 202 0.03 -17.63 18.44
C ALA A 202 1.14 -17.77 17.38
N THR A 203 1.29 -18.95 16.81
CA THR A 203 2.16 -19.16 15.64
C THR A 203 1.69 -18.27 14.47
N CYS A 204 2.59 -17.91 13.54
CA CYS A 204 2.22 -17.11 12.38
C CYS A 204 1.07 -17.76 11.59
N GLY A 205 1.04 -19.07 11.47
CA GLY A 205 -0.03 -19.78 10.76
C GLY A 205 -1.40 -19.60 11.43
N GLU A 206 -1.49 -19.74 12.73
CA GLU A 206 -2.71 -19.52 13.53
C GLU A 206 -3.15 -18.05 13.44
N LEU A 207 -2.19 -17.13 13.55
CA LEU A 207 -2.44 -15.70 13.44
C LEU A 207 -2.99 -15.33 12.07
N MET A 208 -2.39 -15.82 10.97
CA MET A 208 -2.89 -15.60 9.63
C MET A 208 -4.28 -16.18 9.41
N ALA A 209 -4.54 -17.37 9.93
CA ALA A 209 -5.87 -18.00 9.87
C ALA A 209 -6.91 -17.17 10.62
N THR A 210 -6.57 -16.66 11.80
CA THR A 210 -7.43 -15.79 12.60
C THR A 210 -7.70 -14.46 11.88
N LEU A 211 -6.67 -13.79 11.36
CA LEU A 211 -6.79 -12.53 10.65
C LEU A 211 -7.61 -12.66 9.37
N LYS A 212 -7.46 -13.76 8.64
CA LYS A 212 -8.27 -14.04 7.42
C LYS A 212 -9.76 -14.25 7.74
N ARG A 213 -10.09 -14.74 8.92
CA ARG A 213 -11.48 -14.92 9.38
C ARG A 213 -12.04 -13.66 10.03
N ALA A 214 -11.19 -12.79 10.57
CA ALA A 214 -11.63 -11.57 11.21
C ALA A 214 -12.32 -10.65 10.20
N PRO A 215 -13.49 -10.07 10.54
CA PRO A 215 -14.11 -9.07 9.69
C PRO A 215 -13.14 -7.89 9.53
N ASN A 216 -13.14 -7.30 8.33
CA ASN A 216 -12.41 -6.05 8.12
C ASN A 216 -13.00 -4.99 9.03
N VAL A 217 -12.21 -4.41 9.94
CA VAL A 217 -12.71 -3.43 10.92
C VAL A 217 -13.34 -2.22 10.23
N PHE A 218 -12.78 -1.80 9.07
CA PHE A 218 -13.38 -0.75 8.24
C PHE A 218 -14.70 -1.18 7.62
N VAL A 219 -14.77 -2.43 7.12
CA VAL A 219 -16.00 -3.00 6.58
C VAL A 219 -17.03 -3.19 7.68
N ALA A 220 -16.64 -3.71 8.83
CA ALA A 220 -17.55 -3.90 9.98
C ALA A 220 -18.12 -2.56 10.50
N ALA A 221 -17.28 -1.53 10.62
CA ALA A 221 -17.74 -0.20 11.01
C ALA A 221 -18.68 0.42 9.98
N LEU A 222 -18.37 0.27 8.67
CA LEU A 222 -19.25 0.70 7.59
C LEU A 222 -20.56 -0.11 7.55
N GLU A 223 -20.51 -1.41 7.83
CA GLU A 223 -21.71 -2.24 7.91
C GLU A 223 -22.67 -1.80 9.02
N GLN A 224 -22.15 -1.48 10.20
CA GLN A 224 -22.97 -0.94 11.29
C GLN A 224 -23.63 0.38 10.90
N ARG A 225 -22.91 1.27 10.22
CA ARG A 225 -23.45 2.55 9.73
C ARG A 225 -24.48 2.36 8.62
N VAL A 226 -24.27 1.38 7.72
CA VAL A 226 -25.22 1.03 6.66
C VAL A 226 -26.53 0.47 7.22
N ILE A 227 -26.47 -0.33 8.30
CA ILE A 227 -27.65 -0.87 8.96
C ILE A 227 -28.44 0.24 9.71
N ALA A 228 -27.73 1.21 10.27
CA ALA A 228 -28.34 2.33 10.99
C ALA A 228 -28.91 3.43 10.07
N GLY A 229 -28.59 3.41 8.76
CA GLY A 229 -29.02 4.41 7.78
C GLY A 229 -30.51 4.28 7.42
N THR A 230 -31.28 5.33 7.61
CA THR A 230 -32.64 5.44 7.07
C THR A 230 -32.59 5.56 5.55
N LEU A 231 -33.40 4.76 4.84
CA LEU A 231 -33.50 4.83 3.38
C LEU A 231 -34.14 6.16 2.96
N GLN A 232 -33.32 7.12 2.58
CA GLN A 232 -33.78 8.38 1.99
C GLN A 232 -34.32 8.15 0.57
N PRO A 233 -35.27 8.94 0.08
CA PRO A 233 -35.98 8.67 -1.18
C PRO A 233 -35.08 8.76 -2.41
N TRP A 234 -33.96 9.47 -2.33
CA TRP A 234 -32.99 9.61 -3.42
C TRP A 234 -31.63 9.08 -3.01
N GLY A 235 -30.86 8.58 -3.97
CA GLY A 235 -29.54 8.06 -3.75
C GLY A 235 -28.55 8.47 -4.83
N VAL A 236 -27.39 8.92 -4.41
CA VAL A 236 -26.22 9.14 -5.28
C VAL A 236 -25.40 7.86 -5.30
N ILE A 237 -25.42 7.15 -6.43
CA ILE A 237 -24.67 5.91 -6.62
C ILE A 237 -23.20 6.27 -6.80
N LEU A 238 -22.33 5.64 -6.01
CA LEU A 238 -20.87 5.79 -6.05
C LEU A 238 -20.18 4.56 -6.64
N GLY A 239 -20.89 3.48 -6.84
CA GLY A 239 -20.37 2.27 -7.45
C GLY A 239 -21.21 1.04 -7.17
N GLY A 240 -20.81 -0.07 -7.80
CA GLY A 240 -21.42 -1.37 -7.60
C GLY A 240 -20.42 -2.50 -7.76
N ASP A 241 -20.67 -3.65 -7.11
CA ASP A 241 -19.88 -4.86 -7.21
C ASP A 241 -20.76 -6.10 -6.99
N ARG A 242 -20.26 -7.28 -7.37
CA ARG A 242 -20.89 -8.57 -7.05
C ARG A 242 -20.58 -9.03 -5.62
N SER A 243 -19.54 -8.47 -4.99
CA SER A 243 -19.13 -8.75 -3.62
C SER A 243 -19.44 -7.55 -2.72
N ARG A 244 -20.08 -7.83 -1.59
CA ARG A 244 -20.39 -6.86 -0.55
C ARG A 244 -19.12 -6.22 0.02
N ASP A 245 -18.13 -7.02 0.37
CA ASP A 245 -16.89 -6.55 0.97
C ASP A 245 -16.09 -5.66 0.01
N ARG A 246 -16.06 -6.03 -1.27
CA ARG A 246 -15.39 -5.23 -2.29
C ARG A 246 -16.02 -3.87 -2.50
N ILE A 247 -17.36 -3.79 -2.51
CA ILE A 247 -18.02 -2.49 -2.70
C ILE A 247 -17.84 -1.59 -1.47
N LEU A 248 -17.87 -2.14 -0.26
CA LEU A 248 -17.61 -1.39 0.97
C LEU A 248 -16.15 -0.92 1.05
N SER A 249 -15.20 -1.75 0.69
CA SER A 249 -13.79 -1.37 0.60
C SER A 249 -13.56 -0.26 -0.44
N ARG A 250 -14.24 -0.35 -1.60
CA ARG A 250 -14.22 0.74 -2.61
C ARG A 250 -14.83 2.03 -2.10
N TYR A 251 -15.93 1.93 -1.34
CA TYR A 251 -16.54 3.12 -0.74
C TYR A 251 -15.60 3.78 0.26
N ALA A 252 -14.95 3.02 1.12
CA ALA A 252 -13.94 3.55 2.03
C ALA A 252 -12.82 4.31 1.29
N ALA A 253 -12.31 3.75 0.18
CA ALA A 253 -11.33 4.42 -0.65
C ALA A 253 -11.88 5.70 -1.33
N LEU A 254 -13.15 5.70 -1.76
CA LEU A 254 -13.80 6.87 -2.33
C LEU A 254 -14.02 7.96 -1.28
N GLN A 255 -14.43 7.59 -0.07
CA GLN A 255 -14.60 8.51 1.05
C GLN A 255 -13.29 9.22 1.40
N GLN A 256 -12.17 8.51 1.40
CA GLN A 256 -10.86 9.11 1.58
C GLN A 256 -10.46 10.05 0.43
N ARG A 257 -10.68 9.62 -0.81
CA ARG A 257 -10.34 10.42 -2.00
C ARG A 257 -11.15 11.70 -2.10
N HIS A 258 -12.42 11.64 -1.71
CA HIS A 258 -13.37 12.74 -1.80
C HIS A 258 -13.83 13.20 -0.40
N ALA A 259 -12.93 13.18 0.60
CA ALA A 259 -13.25 13.47 1.99
C ALA A 259 -14.00 14.79 2.17
N ALA A 260 -13.60 15.85 1.48
CA ALA A 260 -14.28 17.16 1.54
C ALA A 260 -15.78 17.12 1.13
N VAL A 261 -16.21 16.08 0.40
CA VAL A 261 -17.58 15.92 -0.07
C VAL A 261 -18.30 14.79 0.64
N LEU A 262 -17.59 13.71 1.02
CA LEU A 262 -18.17 12.47 1.56
C LEU A 262 -17.93 12.29 3.06
N GLU A 263 -17.13 13.14 3.70
CA GLU A 263 -16.90 13.08 5.15
C GLU A 263 -18.20 13.26 5.92
N GLY A 264 -18.41 12.42 6.93
CA GLY A 264 -19.63 12.44 7.76
C GLY A 264 -20.89 11.92 7.08
N ARG A 265 -20.83 11.43 5.84
CA ARG A 265 -21.99 10.86 5.14
C ARG A 265 -21.98 9.35 5.23
N ASP A 266 -23.13 8.81 5.66
CA ASP A 266 -23.30 7.37 5.79
C ASP A 266 -23.74 6.75 4.46
N PRO A 267 -23.10 5.64 4.05
CA PRO A 267 -23.49 4.94 2.85
C PRO A 267 -24.75 4.11 3.07
N ILE A 268 -25.56 3.99 2.03
CA ILE A 268 -26.67 3.03 1.92
C ILE A 268 -26.18 1.90 1.00
N LEU A 269 -26.28 0.66 1.45
CA LEU A 269 -26.00 -0.50 0.64
C LEU A 269 -27.30 -1.07 0.09
N ILE A 270 -27.46 -1.03 -1.23
CA ILE A 270 -28.61 -1.62 -1.92
C ILE A 270 -28.20 -2.97 -2.48
N GLU A 271 -28.86 -4.05 -2.02
CA GLU A 271 -28.72 -5.38 -2.61
C GLU A 271 -29.78 -5.58 -3.69
N ARG A 272 -29.38 -6.11 -4.82
CA ARG A 272 -30.26 -6.43 -5.96
C ARG A 272 -30.19 -7.92 -6.24
N ASN A 273 -31.29 -8.61 -6.09
CA ASN A 273 -31.35 -10.06 -6.22
C ASN A 273 -31.54 -10.54 -7.67
N ARG A 274 -31.82 -9.64 -8.63
CA ARG A 274 -32.07 -10.00 -10.05
C ARG A 274 -31.53 -8.93 -11.02
N GLY A 275 -31.05 -9.38 -12.19
CA GLY A 275 -30.69 -8.53 -13.32
C GLY A 275 -29.18 -8.49 -13.63
N PRO A 276 -28.78 -7.88 -14.76
CA PRO A 276 -27.39 -7.83 -15.24
C PRO A 276 -26.52 -6.84 -14.47
N LEU A 277 -27.11 -5.97 -13.65
CA LEU A 277 -26.38 -4.96 -12.88
C LEU A 277 -25.64 -5.58 -11.69
N PRO A 278 -24.64 -4.88 -11.11
CA PRO A 278 -23.95 -5.32 -9.90
C PRO A 278 -24.93 -5.67 -8.78
N ARG A 279 -24.66 -6.77 -8.07
CA ARG A 279 -25.52 -7.25 -6.98
C ARG A 279 -25.62 -6.23 -5.83
N TYR A 280 -24.50 -5.62 -5.48
CA TYR A 280 -24.42 -4.62 -4.41
C TYR A 280 -24.11 -3.25 -5.01
N GLN A 281 -24.81 -2.23 -4.56
CA GLN A 281 -24.57 -0.84 -4.92
C GLN A 281 -24.43 -0.01 -3.66
N VAL A 282 -23.40 0.82 -3.60
CA VAL A 282 -23.23 1.79 -2.54
C VAL A 282 -23.76 3.15 -3.00
N ARG A 283 -24.57 3.77 -2.17
CA ARG A 283 -25.21 5.07 -2.41
C ARG A 283 -25.06 5.98 -1.21
N ILE A 284 -25.09 7.28 -1.44
CA ILE A 284 -25.35 8.27 -0.39
C ILE A 284 -26.78 8.72 -0.52
N GLY A 285 -27.52 8.69 0.60
CA GLY A 285 -28.89 9.13 0.64
C GLY A 285 -29.04 10.65 0.52
N ALA A 286 -30.18 11.08 -0.03
CA ALA A 286 -30.59 12.46 -0.06
C ALA A 286 -32.14 12.57 0.02
N ASP A 287 -32.62 13.61 0.68
CA ASP A 287 -34.06 13.81 0.91
C ASP A 287 -34.78 14.28 -0.35
N THR A 288 -34.09 15.01 -1.21
CA THR A 288 -34.63 15.51 -2.48
C THR A 288 -33.75 15.16 -3.67
N ARG A 289 -34.31 15.22 -4.87
CA ARG A 289 -33.56 15.02 -6.11
C ARG A 289 -32.52 16.10 -6.33
N GLU A 290 -32.85 17.33 -5.97
CA GLU A 290 -31.98 18.50 -6.08
C GLU A 290 -30.75 18.33 -5.19
N ALA A 291 -30.94 17.92 -3.93
CA ALA A 291 -29.84 17.63 -3.01
C ALA A 291 -28.95 16.49 -3.50
N ALA A 292 -29.53 15.45 -4.12
CA ALA A 292 -28.77 14.36 -4.73
C ALA A 292 -27.97 14.86 -5.94
N ASN A 293 -28.56 15.68 -6.80
CA ASN A 293 -27.86 16.26 -7.96
C ASN A 293 -26.71 17.19 -7.54
N ASP A 294 -26.94 18.05 -6.54
CA ASP A 294 -25.88 18.90 -5.98
C ASP A 294 -24.71 18.09 -5.43
N LEU A 295 -25.00 17.05 -4.65
CA LEU A 295 -23.98 16.15 -4.14
C LEU A 295 -23.19 15.47 -5.27
N CYS A 296 -23.88 14.94 -6.28
CA CYS A 296 -23.24 14.32 -7.45
C CYS A 296 -22.40 15.33 -8.21
N GLY A 297 -22.87 16.57 -8.41
CA GLY A 297 -22.12 17.65 -9.00
C GLY A 297 -20.82 17.99 -8.25
N ARG A 298 -20.85 17.98 -6.91
CA ARG A 298 -19.64 18.18 -6.09
C ARG A 298 -18.65 17.01 -6.21
N ILE A 299 -19.16 15.78 -6.31
CA ILE A 299 -18.34 14.59 -6.53
C ILE A 299 -17.65 14.68 -7.90
N HIS A 300 -18.37 15.05 -8.97
CA HIS A 300 -17.77 15.27 -10.30
C HIS A 300 -16.70 16.36 -10.29
N LYS A 301 -16.95 17.49 -9.63
CA LYS A 301 -15.95 18.56 -9.49
C LYS A 301 -14.68 18.11 -8.76
N SER A 302 -14.79 17.10 -7.89
CA SER A 302 -13.63 16.49 -7.20
C SER A 302 -13.00 15.32 -7.98
N GLY A 303 -13.44 15.06 -9.22
CA GLY A 303 -12.91 14.01 -10.09
C GLY A 303 -13.47 12.61 -9.83
N GLY A 304 -14.64 12.51 -9.20
CA GLY A 304 -15.35 11.25 -8.99
C GLY A 304 -16.50 11.05 -9.97
N ASP A 305 -16.96 9.81 -10.09
CA ASP A 305 -18.13 9.44 -10.88
C ASP A 305 -19.33 9.15 -9.98
N CYS A 306 -20.51 9.55 -10.40
CA CYS A 306 -21.75 9.27 -9.71
C CYS A 306 -22.96 9.28 -10.62
N ALA A 307 -24.06 8.69 -10.17
CA ALA A 307 -25.37 8.77 -10.80
C ALA A 307 -26.46 8.95 -9.74
N VAL A 308 -27.50 9.70 -10.06
CA VAL A 308 -28.63 9.97 -9.18
C VAL A 308 -29.82 9.10 -9.54
N LEU A 309 -30.31 8.31 -8.60
CA LEU A 309 -31.50 7.46 -8.77
C LEU A 309 -32.40 7.53 -7.54
N ARG A 310 -33.67 7.16 -7.72
CA ARG A 310 -34.55 6.87 -6.59
C ARG A 310 -34.08 5.61 -5.85
N ASN A 311 -34.12 5.67 -4.54
CA ASN A 311 -33.91 4.48 -3.72
C ASN A 311 -35.17 3.60 -3.78
N PRO A 312 -35.01 2.26 -3.70
CA PRO A 312 -36.16 1.38 -3.54
C PRO A 312 -36.96 1.79 -2.30
N ARG A 313 -38.27 1.74 -2.38
CA ARG A 313 -39.09 1.80 -1.17
C ARG A 313 -38.91 0.46 -0.47
N GLY A 314 -38.56 0.50 0.83
CA GLY A 314 -38.43 -0.70 1.66
C GLY A 314 -39.77 -1.41 1.84
#